data_d6b74cf5bba408c0c1ed26c0aa82145b
#
_entry.id   d6b74cf5bba408c0c1ed26c0aa82145b
#
_cell.length_a   1.000
_cell.length_b   1.000
_cell.length_c   1.000
_cell.angle_alpha   90.00
_cell.angle_beta   90.00
_cell.angle_gamma   90.00
#
_symmetry.space_group_name_H-M   'P 1'
#
loop_
_entity.id
_entity.type
_entity.pdbx_description
1 polymer ?
#
loop_
_entity_poly.entity_id
_entity_poly.type
_entity_poly.pdbx_seq_one_letter_code
_entity_poly.pdbx_strand_id
1 'polypeptide(L)'
;MLPMDRTAPAGRRTGRARPARQTPGRCYSLPPGAASARRVAGTDVLRLSDDAVVGAYLLCILVLGLRGARARTSSSEYFLASRHASWPVIGLALIGSNLSPGALIGITGSAYALGISVYNYDWVATITLVVFALWLLPMLLAQRIYTVPEYLERRYDRRARTWLASLSIVLYVLLDAAGALYCAALVLHALIPRLSFLEAIPPLAVFAALYALTGGLRAVMRTQALQGVVMLGSAAVLAWYALEHAGGWQAVVRANPAQHLHLILPASDPYMPWTGLAFGAPVLALYYWCSNQVIVQRTLAARSVTDGQRGALLAGVLKLSTLALIVAPGLAGRVLFPHLHRDDDIYIRLALGLLPAGLIGVFLAAFLGALMAALSATYNSAATVLSIDFIRRARPQLDERQTVRWGRIGTALAMLASAAWVPQIARFPSLWQYFQAVLAYLTPPVAAVFLGGLLWRGANARGAFAALTGGTALGVGLFVLELLGRAPLQFLDVAGVTFAVSLLTLGLVSLSAPPQLSAAPSPAAQRTPRSVQIAGLAVLALTAAVVAAFW
;
A
#
# COMPACT_ATOMS: atom_id res chain seq x y z
N MET A 1 -60.95 -40.20 40.82
CA MET A 1 -62.34 -39.77 40.43
C MET A 1 -62.23 -38.97 39.19
N LEU A 2 -62.71 -39.58 38.07
CA LEU A 2 -63.00 -38.97 36.80
C LEU A 2 -64.25 -38.10 36.95
N PRO A 3 -64.67 -37.18 36.03
CA PRO A 3 -64.79 -37.56 34.63
C PRO A 3 -64.31 -36.54 33.57
N MET A 4 -64.21 -37.10 32.39
CA MET A 4 -64.16 -36.50 31.05
C MET A 4 -65.22 -35.43 30.83
N ASP A 5 -64.89 -34.42 29.98
CA ASP A 5 -65.81 -34.21 28.87
C ASP A 5 -65.04 -33.66 27.61
N ARG A 6 -65.49 -34.15 26.46
CA ARG A 6 -65.07 -33.88 25.11
C ARG A 6 -65.83 -32.66 24.58
N THR A 7 -65.15 -31.77 23.85
CA THR A 7 -65.74 -31.25 22.59
C THR A 7 -64.63 -30.46 21.82
N ALA A 8 -64.24 -30.91 20.65
CA ALA A 8 -63.71 -30.08 19.59
C ALA A 8 -64.80 -29.37 18.83
N PRO A 9 -64.55 -28.19 18.25
CA PRO A 9 -64.53 -28.15 16.80
C PRO A 9 -63.55 -27.19 16.14
N ALA A 10 -63.08 -27.66 15.00
CA ALA A 10 -62.95 -26.97 13.71
C ALA A 10 -62.19 -25.67 13.54
N GLY A 11 -61.08 -25.78 12.77
CA GLY A 11 -60.93 -24.95 11.61
C GLY A 11 -60.38 -23.53 11.83
N ARG A 12 -59.04 -23.35 11.93
CA ARG A 12 -58.41 -22.07 11.55
C ARG A 12 -57.53 -22.25 10.31
N ARG A 13 -58.03 -21.67 9.21
CA ARG A 13 -57.35 -21.49 7.94
C ARG A 13 -56.01 -20.76 8.16
N THR A 14 -54.97 -21.35 7.68
CA THR A 14 -53.66 -20.71 7.52
C THR A 14 -53.77 -19.58 6.51
N GLY A 15 -53.82 -18.35 7.00
CA GLY A 15 -53.71 -17.15 6.18
C GLY A 15 -52.26 -17.02 5.70
N ARG A 16 -52.03 -17.30 4.43
CA ARG A 16 -50.83 -16.87 3.73
C ARG A 16 -50.78 -15.35 3.78
N ALA A 17 -49.81 -14.81 4.52
CA ALA A 17 -49.45 -13.40 4.46
C ALA A 17 -49.03 -13.06 3.03
N ARG A 18 -49.79 -12.20 2.36
CA ARG A 18 -49.41 -11.56 1.11
C ARG A 18 -48.19 -10.68 1.38
N PRO A 19 -47.13 -10.69 0.52
CA PRO A 19 -46.05 -9.75 0.64
C PRO A 19 -46.60 -8.33 0.47
N ALA A 20 -46.18 -7.45 1.38
CA ALA A 20 -46.51 -6.03 1.35
C ALA A 20 -46.11 -5.43 -0.01
N ARG A 21 -47.08 -4.82 -0.70
CA ARG A 21 -46.83 -3.99 -1.88
C ARG A 21 -45.85 -2.89 -1.48
N GLN A 22 -44.62 -2.97 -1.98
CA GLN A 22 -43.67 -1.85 -1.95
C GLN A 22 -44.31 -0.69 -2.72
N THR A 23 -44.60 0.39 -2.02
CA THR A 23 -44.94 1.68 -2.63
C THR A 23 -43.78 2.10 -3.52
N PRO A 24 -44.00 2.57 -4.77
CA PRO A 24 -42.93 3.05 -5.63
C PRO A 24 -42.23 4.24 -4.94
N GLY A 25 -40.98 4.03 -4.58
CA GLY A 25 -40.12 5.04 -4.00
C GLY A 25 -40.09 6.30 -4.89
N ARG A 26 -40.17 7.45 -4.26
CA ARG A 26 -39.98 8.76 -4.90
C ARG A 26 -38.75 8.68 -5.79
N CYS A 27 -38.93 8.84 -7.10
CA CYS A 27 -37.83 9.12 -8.02
C CYS A 27 -37.14 10.41 -7.53
N TYR A 28 -36.00 10.27 -6.89
CA TYR A 28 -35.09 11.38 -6.76
C TYR A 28 -34.65 11.77 -8.17
N SER A 29 -35.06 12.94 -8.63
CA SER A 29 -34.56 13.52 -9.85
C SER A 29 -33.05 13.70 -9.71
N LEU A 30 -32.28 12.95 -10.49
CA LEU A 30 -30.83 13.10 -10.58
C LEU A 30 -30.49 14.55 -10.94
N PRO A 31 -29.45 15.16 -10.32
CA PRO A 31 -29.03 16.49 -10.69
C PRO A 31 -28.66 16.57 -12.17
N PRO A 32 -28.78 17.75 -12.82
CA PRO A 32 -28.65 17.91 -14.28
C PRO A 32 -27.33 17.41 -14.90
N GLY A 33 -26.28 17.15 -14.09
CA GLY A 33 -25.01 16.55 -14.52
C GLY A 33 -25.00 15.02 -14.68
N ALA A 34 -25.97 14.30 -14.11
CA ALA A 34 -26.00 12.82 -14.15
C ALA A 34 -26.37 12.25 -15.55
N ALA A 35 -26.86 13.06 -16.46
CA ALA A 35 -27.13 12.65 -17.85
C ALA A 35 -25.87 12.31 -18.65
N SER A 36 -24.69 12.85 -18.25
CA SER A 36 -23.40 12.55 -18.88
C SER A 36 -22.83 11.19 -18.45
N ALA A 37 -23.20 10.69 -17.27
CA ALA A 37 -22.76 9.40 -16.74
C ALA A 37 -23.34 8.18 -17.51
N ARG A 38 -24.38 8.39 -18.35
CA ARG A 38 -24.97 7.33 -19.20
C ARG A 38 -24.15 6.98 -20.45
N ARG A 39 -23.07 7.71 -20.78
CA ARG A 39 -22.28 7.48 -22.01
C ARG A 39 -21.25 6.35 -21.94
N VAL A 40 -21.12 5.63 -20.86
CA VAL A 40 -20.09 4.58 -20.70
C VAL A 40 -20.48 3.23 -21.35
N ALA A 41 -21.70 3.12 -21.90
CA ALA A 41 -22.13 1.90 -22.57
C ALA A 41 -22.24 2.15 -24.10
N GLY A 42 -21.13 2.03 -24.84
CA GLY A 42 -21.22 1.80 -26.28
C GLY A 42 -20.50 2.74 -27.27
N THR A 43 -19.55 3.58 -26.86
CA THR A 43 -18.71 4.33 -27.81
C THR A 43 -17.26 4.32 -27.39
N ASP A 44 -16.32 4.43 -28.33
CA ASP A 44 -14.88 4.50 -28.09
C ASP A 44 -14.59 5.49 -26.94
N VAL A 45 -14.19 4.96 -25.79
CA VAL A 45 -13.97 5.75 -24.56
C VAL A 45 -12.78 6.70 -24.75
N LEU A 46 -11.83 6.31 -25.61
CA LEU A 46 -10.62 7.07 -25.93
C LEU A 46 -10.80 7.80 -27.25
N ARG A 47 -10.34 9.06 -27.28
CA ARG A 47 -10.20 9.84 -28.51
C ARG A 47 -8.75 9.79 -28.99
N LEU A 48 -8.52 10.09 -30.26
CA LEU A 48 -7.17 10.14 -30.83
C LEU A 48 -6.21 11.04 -30.03
N SER A 49 -6.74 12.11 -29.40
CA SER A 49 -5.99 12.97 -28.48
C SER A 49 -5.49 12.23 -27.24
N ASP A 50 -6.30 11.34 -26.68
CA ASP A 50 -5.95 10.56 -25.50
C ASP A 50 -4.87 9.53 -25.83
N ASP A 51 -5.01 8.83 -26.96
CA ASP A 51 -4.02 7.87 -27.46
C ASP A 51 -2.66 8.56 -27.75
N ALA A 52 -2.69 9.77 -28.35
CA ALA A 52 -1.48 10.56 -28.61
C ALA A 52 -0.78 10.97 -27.30
N VAL A 53 -1.52 11.39 -26.28
CA VAL A 53 -0.98 11.75 -24.96
C VAL A 53 -0.37 10.54 -24.26
N VAL A 54 -1.07 9.40 -24.25
CA VAL A 54 -0.56 8.15 -23.68
C VAL A 54 0.72 7.70 -24.39
N GLY A 55 0.70 7.70 -25.72
CA GLY A 55 1.86 7.32 -26.54
C GLY A 55 3.07 8.22 -26.31
N ALA A 56 2.87 9.55 -26.31
CA ALA A 56 3.93 10.53 -26.05
C ALA A 56 4.53 10.39 -24.66
N TYR A 57 3.70 10.18 -23.64
CA TYR A 57 4.15 9.97 -22.26
C TYR A 57 4.95 8.67 -22.09
N LEU A 58 4.45 7.55 -22.63
CA LEU A 58 5.16 6.27 -22.56
C LEU A 58 6.50 6.33 -23.30
N LEU A 59 6.55 7.01 -24.45
CA LEU A 59 7.79 7.26 -25.19
C LEU A 59 8.76 8.12 -24.37
N CYS A 60 8.28 9.18 -23.73
CA CYS A 60 9.08 10.05 -22.88
C CYS A 60 9.71 9.27 -21.72
N ILE A 61 8.93 8.45 -21.00
CA ILE A 61 9.43 7.61 -19.90
C ILE A 61 10.44 6.58 -20.41
N LEU A 62 10.18 5.95 -21.55
CA LEU A 62 11.10 4.99 -22.16
C LEU A 62 12.45 5.66 -22.50
N VAL A 63 12.41 6.84 -23.13
CA VAL A 63 13.62 7.62 -23.48
C VAL A 63 14.39 8.04 -22.22
N LEU A 64 13.70 8.51 -21.18
CA LEU A 64 14.33 8.89 -19.90
C LEU A 64 14.94 7.66 -19.20
N GLY A 65 14.27 6.53 -19.22
CA GLY A 65 14.77 5.26 -18.69
C GLY A 65 16.03 4.77 -19.42
N LEU A 66 16.02 4.78 -20.75
CA LEU A 66 17.15 4.36 -21.57
C LEU A 66 18.36 5.30 -21.45
N ARG A 67 18.14 6.63 -21.35
CA ARG A 67 19.24 7.60 -21.11
C ARG A 67 19.87 7.39 -19.74
N GLY A 68 19.09 7.03 -18.72
CA GLY A 68 19.59 6.69 -17.39
C GLY A 68 20.39 5.37 -17.33
N ALA A 69 20.19 4.47 -18.28
CA ALA A 69 20.84 3.16 -18.33
C ALA A 69 22.33 3.21 -18.71
N ARG A 70 22.80 4.26 -19.38
CA ARG A 70 24.19 4.38 -19.93
C ARG A 70 25.25 4.83 -18.93
N ALA A 71 24.91 5.30 -17.72
CA ALA A 71 25.82 5.94 -16.78
C ALA A 71 26.12 5.10 -15.52
N ARG A 72 26.45 3.81 -15.63
CA ARG A 72 26.60 2.93 -14.46
C ARG A 72 28.07 2.57 -14.23
N THR A 73 28.69 3.08 -13.16
CA THR A 73 30.08 2.80 -12.81
C THR A 73 30.34 2.26 -11.40
N SER A 74 29.40 2.37 -10.44
CA SER A 74 29.62 1.85 -9.09
C SER A 74 28.37 1.29 -8.39
N SER A 75 28.57 0.35 -7.46
CA SER A 75 27.49 -0.21 -6.63
C SER A 75 26.81 0.84 -5.74
N SER A 76 27.56 1.84 -5.24
CA SER A 76 27.00 2.94 -4.44
C SER A 76 26.09 3.86 -5.26
N GLU A 77 26.39 4.07 -6.53
CA GLU A 77 25.54 4.81 -7.45
C GLU A 77 24.27 4.04 -7.78
N TYR A 78 24.41 2.74 -7.96
CA TYR A 78 23.27 1.86 -8.27
C TYR A 78 22.28 1.73 -7.12
N PHE A 79 22.76 1.53 -5.87
CA PHE A 79 21.91 1.23 -4.71
C PHE A 79 21.52 2.46 -3.88
N LEU A 80 22.31 3.52 -3.83
CA LEU A 80 22.11 4.69 -2.97
C LEU A 80 22.13 6.02 -3.71
N ALA A 81 22.08 6.04 -5.05
CA ALA A 81 22.17 7.27 -5.84
C ALA A 81 23.33 8.19 -5.39
N SER A 82 24.47 7.61 -4.97
CA SER A 82 25.67 8.28 -4.40
C SER A 82 25.36 9.16 -3.17
N ARG A 83 24.23 8.98 -2.48
CA ARG A 83 23.77 9.79 -1.34
C ARG A 83 23.72 11.30 -1.64
N HIS A 84 23.15 11.69 -2.76
CA HIS A 84 23.02 13.10 -3.18
C HIS A 84 21.56 13.57 -3.28
N ALA A 85 20.59 12.80 -2.76
CA ALA A 85 19.19 13.16 -2.84
C ALA A 85 18.86 14.33 -1.89
N SER A 86 18.24 15.39 -2.44
CA SER A 86 17.72 16.53 -1.66
C SER A 86 16.34 16.20 -1.08
N TRP A 87 15.94 16.92 -0.01
CA TRP A 87 14.70 16.68 0.71
C TRP A 87 13.42 16.72 -0.16
N PRO A 88 13.28 17.61 -1.19
CA PRO A 88 12.08 17.59 -2.02
C PRO A 88 11.99 16.32 -2.86
N VAL A 89 13.14 15.88 -3.43
CA VAL A 89 13.21 14.64 -4.22
C VAL A 89 12.89 13.43 -3.35
N ILE A 90 13.38 13.40 -2.10
CA ILE A 90 13.08 12.31 -1.16
C ILE A 90 11.59 12.29 -0.83
N GLY A 91 11.00 13.41 -0.44
CA GLY A 91 9.60 13.49 -0.06
C GLY A 91 8.66 13.12 -1.21
N LEU A 92 8.89 13.68 -2.40
CA LEU A 92 8.11 13.36 -3.59
C LEU A 92 8.31 11.90 -4.05
N ALA A 93 9.53 11.36 -3.96
CA ALA A 93 9.78 9.96 -4.28
C ALA A 93 9.14 9.00 -3.28
N LEU A 94 9.09 9.35 -1.99
CA LEU A 94 8.37 8.59 -0.96
C LEU A 94 6.88 8.52 -1.28
N ILE A 95 6.26 9.68 -1.56
CA ILE A 95 4.84 9.74 -1.93
C ILE A 95 4.58 9.08 -3.27
N GLY A 96 5.40 9.34 -4.29
CA GLY A 96 5.26 8.73 -5.62
C GLY A 96 5.40 7.19 -5.60
N SER A 97 6.07 6.65 -4.57
CA SER A 97 6.17 5.20 -4.37
C SER A 97 4.99 4.63 -3.59
N ASN A 98 4.43 5.42 -2.69
CA ASN A 98 3.29 5.02 -1.85
C ASN A 98 1.95 5.20 -2.58
N LEU A 99 1.77 6.33 -3.29
CA LEU A 99 0.62 6.56 -4.17
C LEU A 99 0.76 5.75 -5.46
N SER A 100 0.95 4.45 -5.32
CA SER A 100 0.90 3.54 -6.45
C SER A 100 -0.52 3.48 -7.02
N PRO A 101 -0.70 3.07 -8.28
CA PRO A 101 -2.03 2.82 -8.83
C PRO A 101 -2.89 1.90 -7.97
N GLY A 102 -2.26 0.91 -7.31
CA GLY A 102 -2.94 0.03 -6.35
C GLY A 102 -3.46 0.76 -5.12
N ALA A 103 -2.72 1.73 -4.60
CA ALA A 103 -3.19 2.56 -3.49
C ALA A 103 -4.34 3.47 -3.91
N LEU A 104 -4.25 4.10 -5.10
CA LEU A 104 -5.34 4.97 -5.60
C LEU A 104 -6.64 4.19 -5.81
N ILE A 105 -6.60 3.08 -6.53
CA ILE A 105 -7.76 2.21 -6.74
C ILE A 105 -8.28 1.68 -5.40
N GLY A 106 -7.39 1.09 -4.60
CA GLY A 106 -7.79 0.40 -3.39
C GLY A 106 -8.31 1.32 -2.29
N ILE A 107 -7.68 2.49 -2.06
CA ILE A 107 -8.16 3.46 -1.05
C ILE A 107 -9.47 4.11 -1.51
N THR A 108 -9.60 4.49 -2.78
CA THR A 108 -10.85 5.06 -3.30
C THR A 108 -11.98 4.03 -3.28
N GLY A 109 -11.69 2.76 -3.64
CA GLY A 109 -12.64 1.65 -3.54
C GLY A 109 -13.08 1.39 -2.10
N SER A 110 -12.12 1.37 -1.16
CA SER A 110 -12.46 1.22 0.25
C SER A 110 -13.21 2.43 0.82
N ALA A 111 -12.93 3.66 0.36
CA ALA A 111 -13.70 4.85 0.74
C ALA A 111 -15.13 4.79 0.19
N TYR A 112 -15.31 4.26 -1.02
CA TYR A 112 -16.62 3.99 -1.60
C TYR A 112 -17.41 2.97 -0.76
N ALA A 113 -16.77 1.88 -0.33
CA ALA A 113 -17.41 0.81 0.43
C ALA A 113 -17.63 1.15 1.91
N LEU A 114 -16.60 1.66 2.58
CA LEU A 114 -16.49 1.78 4.04
C LEU A 114 -16.55 3.22 4.55
N GLY A 115 -16.44 4.21 3.66
CA GLY A 115 -16.44 5.60 4.05
C GLY A 115 -15.06 6.15 4.43
N ILE A 116 -15.05 7.22 5.23
CA ILE A 116 -13.86 7.99 5.58
C ILE A 116 -12.88 7.23 6.48
N SER A 117 -13.33 6.17 7.16
CA SER A 117 -12.51 5.38 8.10
C SER A 117 -11.24 4.80 7.46
N VAL A 118 -11.22 4.55 6.15
CA VAL A 118 -10.03 4.11 5.41
C VAL A 118 -8.88 5.12 5.53
N TYR A 119 -9.16 6.40 5.74
CA TYR A 119 -8.14 7.44 5.96
C TYR A 119 -7.32 7.24 7.24
N ASN A 120 -7.77 6.39 8.16
CA ASN A 120 -7.01 6.05 9.38
C ASN A 120 -5.60 5.53 9.07
N TYR A 121 -5.41 4.80 7.98
CA TYR A 121 -4.07 4.35 7.56
C TYR A 121 -3.15 5.52 7.20
N ASP A 122 -3.69 6.61 6.67
CA ASP A 122 -2.93 7.74 6.15
C ASP A 122 -2.49 8.72 7.25
N TRP A 123 -3.37 9.05 8.20
CA TRP A 123 -2.93 9.90 9.31
C TRP A 123 -2.05 9.15 10.32
N VAL A 124 -2.26 7.83 10.55
CA VAL A 124 -1.33 6.99 11.33
C VAL A 124 0.04 6.92 10.64
N ALA A 125 0.07 6.77 9.32
CA ALA A 125 1.30 6.85 8.53
C ALA A 125 2.02 8.19 8.70
N THR A 126 1.28 9.30 8.74
CA THR A 126 1.85 10.64 8.96
C THR A 126 2.53 10.75 10.33
N ILE A 127 1.87 10.29 11.40
CA ILE A 127 2.49 10.24 12.74
C ILE A 127 3.75 9.38 12.72
N THR A 128 3.66 8.21 12.09
CA THR A 128 4.81 7.28 11.97
C THR A 128 5.98 7.92 11.20
N LEU A 129 5.71 8.68 10.13
CA LEU A 129 6.74 9.41 9.39
C LEU A 129 7.39 10.51 10.23
N VAL A 130 6.65 11.20 11.11
CA VAL A 130 7.24 12.15 12.06
C VAL A 130 8.15 11.44 13.05
N VAL A 131 7.69 10.32 13.64
CA VAL A 131 8.50 9.50 14.54
C VAL A 131 9.75 8.99 13.83
N PHE A 132 9.59 8.50 12.61
CA PHE A 132 10.71 8.06 11.76
C PHE A 132 11.71 9.18 11.52
N ALA A 133 11.25 10.34 11.07
CA ALA A 133 12.09 11.48 10.76
C ALA A 133 12.89 11.98 11.98
N LEU A 134 12.24 12.08 13.15
CA LEU A 134 12.85 12.70 14.33
C LEU A 134 13.77 11.75 15.10
N TRP A 135 13.45 10.45 15.13
CA TRP A 135 14.16 9.49 16.00
C TRP A 135 14.82 8.35 15.25
N LEU A 136 14.07 7.60 14.41
CA LEU A 136 14.59 6.35 13.83
C LEU A 136 15.56 6.60 12.67
N LEU A 137 15.27 7.56 11.80
CA LEU A 137 16.08 7.85 10.63
C LEU A 137 17.51 8.32 10.97
N PRO A 138 17.74 9.24 11.95
CA PRO A 138 19.08 9.58 12.38
C PRO A 138 19.89 8.38 12.85
N MET A 139 19.25 7.44 13.57
CA MET A 139 19.91 6.22 14.06
C MET A 139 20.29 5.28 12.91
N LEU A 140 19.47 5.17 11.89
CA LEU A 140 19.74 4.35 10.70
C LEU A 140 20.85 4.95 9.84
N LEU A 141 20.80 6.26 9.58
CA LEU A 141 21.82 6.96 8.78
C LEU A 141 23.20 6.94 9.43
N ALA A 142 23.27 7.00 10.76
CA ALA A 142 24.52 6.90 11.51
C ALA A 142 25.24 5.57 11.29
N GLN A 143 24.51 4.48 11.01
CA GLN A 143 25.07 3.15 10.78
C GLN A 143 25.63 2.96 9.36
N ARG A 144 25.44 3.92 8.45
CA ARG A 144 25.90 3.88 7.05
C ARG A 144 25.54 2.58 6.32
N ILE A 145 24.39 2.00 6.64
CA ILE A 145 23.84 0.81 5.97
C ILE A 145 23.39 1.11 4.54
N TYR A 146 23.34 0.07 3.72
CA TYR A 146 22.77 0.10 2.37
C TYR A 146 21.34 -0.39 2.34
N THR A 147 21.00 -1.35 3.20
CA THR A 147 19.70 -2.01 3.22
C THR A 147 19.23 -2.30 4.65
N VAL A 148 17.92 -2.42 4.83
CA VAL A 148 17.33 -2.84 6.12
C VAL A 148 17.71 -4.29 6.48
N PRO A 149 17.75 -5.26 5.54
CA PRO A 149 18.31 -6.58 5.83
C PRO A 149 19.76 -6.54 6.34
N GLU A 150 20.62 -5.64 5.79
CA GLU A 150 21.98 -5.43 6.28
C GLU A 150 21.99 -4.90 7.73
N TYR A 151 21.04 -4.00 8.07
CA TYR A 151 20.88 -3.55 9.45
C TYR A 151 20.62 -4.73 10.40
N LEU A 152 19.70 -5.64 10.03
CA LEU A 152 19.39 -6.80 10.87
C LEU A 152 20.58 -7.75 10.99
N GLU A 153 21.39 -7.94 9.94
CA GLU A 153 22.62 -8.76 10.01
C GLU A 153 23.64 -8.15 10.97
N ARG A 154 23.90 -6.84 10.88
CA ARG A 154 24.85 -6.15 11.75
C ARG A 154 24.38 -6.11 13.20
N ARG A 155 23.07 -6.01 13.41
CA ARG A 155 22.47 -5.89 14.74
C ARG A 155 22.30 -7.23 15.43
N TYR A 156 22.02 -8.28 14.67
CA TYR A 156 21.73 -9.62 15.17
C TYR A 156 22.66 -10.67 14.54
N ASP A 157 22.23 -11.26 13.42
CA ASP A 157 23.01 -12.24 12.69
C ASP A 157 22.53 -12.42 11.24
N ARG A 158 23.25 -13.35 10.54
CA ARG A 158 22.94 -13.73 9.16
C ARG A 158 21.55 -14.36 9.01
N ARG A 159 21.02 -15.04 10.03
CA ARG A 159 19.72 -15.72 9.98
C ARG A 159 18.59 -14.70 9.90
N ALA A 160 18.67 -13.63 10.71
CA ALA A 160 17.71 -12.52 10.68
C ALA A 160 17.68 -11.83 9.29
N ARG A 161 18.84 -11.60 8.66
CA ARG A 161 18.92 -11.07 7.29
C ARG A 161 18.26 -11.98 6.27
N THR A 162 18.60 -13.29 6.29
CA THR A 162 18.06 -14.26 5.34
C THR A 162 16.55 -14.37 5.47
N TRP A 163 16.05 -14.35 6.72
CA TRP A 163 14.63 -14.39 6.99
C TRP A 163 13.90 -13.18 6.40
N LEU A 164 14.39 -11.95 6.64
CA LEU A 164 13.81 -10.74 6.07
C LEU A 164 13.90 -10.73 4.54
N ALA A 165 15.00 -11.21 3.96
CA ALA A 165 15.14 -11.34 2.52
C ALA A 165 14.09 -12.29 1.93
N SER A 166 13.82 -13.43 2.58
CA SER A 166 12.77 -14.37 2.16
C SER A 166 11.38 -13.74 2.21
N LEU A 167 11.04 -13.09 3.32
CA LEU A 167 9.78 -12.38 3.45
C LEU A 167 9.63 -11.27 2.40
N SER A 168 10.70 -10.52 2.13
CA SER A 168 10.68 -9.46 1.13
C SER A 168 10.33 -9.99 -0.27
N ILE A 169 10.88 -11.14 -0.68
CA ILE A 169 10.52 -11.77 -1.96
C ILE A 169 9.02 -12.13 -1.98
N VAL A 170 8.51 -12.72 -0.91
CA VAL A 170 7.08 -13.07 -0.81
C VAL A 170 6.21 -11.83 -0.96
N LEU A 171 6.54 -10.74 -0.24
CA LEU A 171 5.78 -9.49 -0.33
C LEU A 171 5.90 -8.83 -1.70
N TYR A 172 7.08 -8.82 -2.32
CA TYR A 172 7.26 -8.29 -3.68
C TYR A 172 6.39 -9.03 -4.70
N VAL A 173 6.29 -10.34 -4.59
CA VAL A 173 5.50 -11.16 -5.52
C VAL A 173 4.00 -11.04 -5.23
N LEU A 174 3.60 -11.28 -3.98
CA LEU A 174 2.18 -11.38 -3.63
C LEU A 174 1.52 -10.00 -3.50
N LEU A 175 2.21 -9.02 -2.91
CA LEU A 175 1.64 -7.70 -2.64
C LEU A 175 1.89 -6.73 -3.81
N ASP A 176 3.17 -6.40 -4.06
CA ASP A 176 3.51 -5.30 -4.95
C ASP A 176 3.27 -5.64 -6.43
N ALA A 177 3.82 -6.79 -6.91
CA ALA A 177 3.71 -7.14 -8.32
C ALA A 177 2.31 -7.66 -8.68
N ALA A 178 1.73 -8.54 -7.87
CA ALA A 178 0.38 -9.05 -8.13
C ALA A 178 -0.67 -7.94 -8.02
N GLY A 179 -0.55 -7.03 -7.03
CA GLY A 179 -1.43 -5.88 -6.90
C GLY A 179 -1.33 -4.91 -8.07
N ALA A 180 -0.11 -4.63 -8.56
CA ALA A 180 0.08 -3.79 -9.74
C ALA A 180 -0.50 -4.44 -11.01
N LEU A 181 -0.32 -5.75 -11.22
CA LEU A 181 -0.93 -6.49 -12.32
C LEU A 181 -2.45 -6.51 -12.24
N TYR A 182 -3.01 -6.66 -11.03
CA TYR A 182 -4.45 -6.56 -10.79
C TYR A 182 -4.99 -5.20 -11.24
N CYS A 183 -4.35 -4.09 -10.82
CA CYS A 183 -4.74 -2.75 -11.24
C CYS A 183 -4.63 -2.56 -12.75
N ALA A 184 -3.57 -3.06 -13.37
CA ALA A 184 -3.38 -2.98 -14.82
C ALA A 184 -4.49 -3.75 -15.56
N ALA A 185 -4.85 -4.94 -15.06
CA ALA A 185 -5.92 -5.74 -15.65
C ALA A 185 -7.30 -5.07 -15.51
N LEU A 186 -7.59 -4.41 -14.36
CA LEU A 186 -8.82 -3.63 -14.17
C LEU A 186 -8.93 -2.48 -15.18
N VAL A 187 -7.85 -1.71 -15.35
CA VAL A 187 -7.82 -0.60 -16.33
C VAL A 187 -8.00 -1.13 -17.74
N LEU A 188 -7.27 -2.19 -18.11
CA LEU A 188 -7.33 -2.74 -19.46
C LEU A 188 -8.72 -3.32 -19.78
N HIS A 189 -9.33 -4.01 -18.83
CA HIS A 189 -10.71 -4.50 -18.97
C HIS A 189 -11.74 -3.35 -19.09
N ALA A 190 -11.55 -2.26 -18.34
CA ALA A 190 -12.42 -1.08 -18.44
C ALA A 190 -12.31 -0.36 -19.79
N LEU A 191 -11.11 -0.35 -20.39
CA LEU A 191 -10.85 0.26 -21.71
C LEU A 191 -11.27 -0.65 -22.86
N ILE A 192 -11.09 -1.96 -22.71
CA ILE A 192 -11.36 -2.99 -23.72
C ILE A 192 -12.29 -4.04 -23.10
N PRO A 193 -13.61 -3.79 -23.04
CA PRO A 193 -14.56 -4.71 -22.39
C PRO A 193 -14.63 -6.12 -22.99
N ARG A 194 -14.16 -6.27 -24.23
CA ARG A 194 -14.07 -7.59 -24.91
C ARG A 194 -12.95 -8.46 -24.34
N LEU A 195 -11.93 -7.86 -23.73
CA LEU A 195 -10.83 -8.57 -23.08
C LEU A 195 -11.23 -8.86 -21.63
N SER A 196 -11.32 -10.13 -21.28
CA SER A 196 -11.61 -10.50 -19.89
C SER A 196 -10.49 -10.08 -18.95
N PHE A 197 -10.82 -9.86 -17.68
CA PHE A 197 -9.86 -9.50 -16.65
C PHE A 197 -8.66 -10.49 -16.59
N LEU A 198 -8.94 -11.79 -16.69
CA LEU A 198 -7.89 -12.83 -16.63
C LEU A 198 -7.01 -12.88 -17.88
N GLU A 199 -7.58 -12.64 -19.07
CA GLU A 199 -6.84 -12.60 -20.32
C GLU A 199 -5.89 -11.40 -20.42
N ALA A 200 -6.17 -10.31 -19.68
CA ALA A 200 -5.31 -9.14 -19.61
C ALA A 200 -4.00 -9.38 -18.86
N ILE A 201 -3.96 -10.33 -17.91
CA ILE A 201 -2.84 -10.53 -16.99
C ILE A 201 -1.55 -11.00 -17.71
N PRO A 202 -1.55 -12.06 -18.56
CA PRO A 202 -0.32 -12.57 -19.16
C PRO A 202 0.43 -11.55 -20.02
N PRO A 203 -0.20 -10.84 -20.98
CA PRO A 203 0.52 -9.85 -21.80
C PRO A 203 1.07 -8.69 -20.97
N LEU A 204 0.35 -8.23 -19.94
CA LEU A 204 0.82 -7.19 -19.03
C LEU A 204 2.03 -7.64 -18.22
N ALA A 205 2.02 -8.87 -17.71
CA ALA A 205 3.15 -9.43 -16.96
C ALA A 205 4.40 -9.54 -17.83
N VAL A 206 4.27 -10.05 -19.07
CA VAL A 206 5.39 -10.14 -20.02
C VAL A 206 5.94 -8.76 -20.37
N PHE A 207 5.07 -7.79 -20.68
CA PHE A 207 5.49 -6.42 -21.00
C PHE A 207 6.25 -5.77 -19.83
N ALA A 208 5.73 -5.93 -18.60
CA ALA A 208 6.36 -5.42 -17.40
C ALA A 208 7.74 -6.07 -17.13
N ALA A 209 7.88 -7.37 -17.35
CA ALA A 209 9.15 -8.07 -17.18
C ALA A 209 10.20 -7.60 -18.20
N LEU A 210 9.81 -7.38 -19.46
CA LEU A 210 10.70 -6.83 -20.49
C LEU A 210 11.17 -5.41 -20.12
N TYR A 211 10.28 -4.59 -19.58
CA TYR A 211 10.62 -3.24 -19.13
C TYR A 211 11.53 -3.25 -17.88
N ALA A 212 11.36 -4.23 -16.97
CA ALA A 212 12.15 -4.33 -15.74
C ALA A 212 13.67 -4.45 -15.97
N LEU A 213 14.09 -4.90 -17.15
CA LEU A 213 15.51 -5.13 -17.49
C LEU A 213 16.32 -3.84 -17.69
N THR A 214 15.70 -2.64 -17.67
CA THR A 214 16.33 -1.37 -18.13
C THR A 214 16.69 -0.33 -17.04
N GLY A 215 16.29 -0.44 -15.74
CA GLY A 215 16.38 0.64 -14.75
C GLY A 215 17.50 0.60 -13.67
N GLY A 216 17.91 1.75 -13.09
CA GLY A 216 18.80 1.92 -11.92
C GLY A 216 18.26 2.97 -10.92
N LEU A 217 18.63 2.94 -9.60
CA LEU A 217 17.96 3.69 -8.51
C LEU A 217 17.87 5.21 -8.71
N ARG A 218 18.94 5.87 -9.22
CA ARG A 218 18.95 7.34 -9.42
C ARG A 218 17.92 7.78 -10.46
N ALA A 219 17.80 7.02 -11.55
CA ALA A 219 16.78 7.26 -12.57
C ALA A 219 15.38 6.99 -11.99
N VAL A 220 15.23 5.89 -11.26
CA VAL A 220 13.98 5.50 -10.59
C VAL A 220 13.50 6.59 -9.61
N MET A 221 14.36 7.14 -8.75
CA MET A 221 13.95 8.19 -7.80
C MET A 221 13.48 9.47 -8.48
N ARG A 222 14.15 9.90 -9.57
CA ARG A 222 13.74 11.09 -10.32
C ARG A 222 12.43 10.87 -11.07
N THR A 223 12.28 9.74 -11.73
CA THR A 223 11.04 9.38 -12.41
C THR A 223 9.89 9.23 -11.42
N GLN A 224 10.11 8.62 -10.26
CA GLN A 224 9.09 8.50 -9.19
C GLN A 224 8.71 9.85 -8.57
N ALA A 225 9.67 10.78 -8.39
CA ALA A 225 9.35 12.13 -7.93
C ALA A 225 8.46 12.86 -8.95
N LEU A 226 8.79 12.77 -10.25
CA LEU A 226 7.96 13.33 -11.32
C LEU A 226 6.59 12.66 -11.38
N GLN A 227 6.55 11.33 -11.32
CA GLN A 227 5.30 10.56 -11.30
C GLN A 227 4.45 10.91 -10.08
N GLY A 228 5.06 11.08 -8.90
CA GLY A 228 4.35 11.53 -7.70
C GLY A 228 3.64 12.88 -7.90
N VAL A 229 4.30 13.84 -8.55
CA VAL A 229 3.69 15.14 -8.88
C VAL A 229 2.53 14.97 -9.87
N VAL A 230 2.74 14.20 -10.95
CA VAL A 230 1.71 13.98 -11.98
C VAL A 230 0.52 13.22 -11.38
N MET A 231 0.76 12.23 -10.54
CA MET A 231 -0.31 11.46 -9.88
C MET A 231 -1.10 12.30 -8.88
N LEU A 232 -0.42 13.11 -8.05
CA LEU A 232 -1.11 14.04 -7.15
C LEU A 232 -1.94 15.06 -7.94
N GLY A 233 -1.39 15.60 -9.02
CA GLY A 233 -2.11 16.51 -9.92
C GLY A 233 -3.33 15.85 -10.55
N SER A 234 -3.17 14.65 -11.10
CA SER A 234 -4.28 13.87 -11.68
C SER A 234 -5.35 13.53 -10.65
N ALA A 235 -4.94 13.14 -9.44
CA ALA A 235 -5.87 12.87 -8.33
C ALA A 235 -6.61 14.14 -7.89
N ALA A 236 -5.95 15.30 -7.87
CA ALA A 236 -6.59 16.57 -7.55
C ALA A 236 -7.64 16.98 -8.61
N VAL A 237 -7.31 16.82 -9.87
CA VAL A 237 -8.25 17.08 -10.97
C VAL A 237 -9.45 16.12 -10.87
N LEU A 238 -9.21 14.82 -10.67
CA LEU A 238 -10.30 13.85 -10.51
C LEU A 238 -11.16 14.15 -9.29
N ALA A 239 -10.55 14.52 -8.17
CA ALA A 239 -11.27 14.89 -6.95
C ALA A 239 -12.17 16.11 -7.17
N TRP A 240 -11.66 17.12 -7.88
CA TRP A 240 -12.43 18.30 -8.26
C TRP A 240 -13.67 17.92 -9.06
N TYR A 241 -13.48 17.19 -10.17
CA TYR A 241 -14.59 16.75 -11.02
C TYR A 241 -15.60 15.87 -10.27
N ALA A 242 -15.11 14.95 -9.43
CA ALA A 242 -16.00 14.07 -8.66
C ALA A 242 -16.86 14.85 -7.67
N LEU A 243 -16.28 15.80 -6.94
CA LEU A 243 -17.01 16.64 -5.98
C LEU A 243 -17.96 17.61 -6.67
N GLU A 244 -17.55 18.24 -7.77
CA GLU A 244 -18.39 19.15 -8.55
C GLU A 244 -19.64 18.44 -9.08
N HIS A 245 -19.46 17.28 -9.71
CA HIS A 245 -20.59 16.50 -10.25
C HIS A 245 -21.48 15.88 -9.17
N ALA A 246 -20.96 15.64 -7.97
CA ALA A 246 -21.73 15.20 -6.82
C ALA A 246 -22.52 16.34 -6.14
N GLY A 247 -22.38 17.59 -6.60
CA GLY A 247 -23.02 18.77 -5.99
C GLY A 247 -22.26 19.38 -4.82
N GLY A 248 -20.94 19.14 -4.75
CA GLY A 248 -20.02 19.66 -3.71
C GLY A 248 -19.97 18.78 -2.46
N TRP A 249 -19.03 19.11 -1.57
CA TRP A 249 -18.79 18.35 -0.35
C TRP A 249 -20.03 18.20 0.55
N GLN A 250 -20.83 19.26 0.69
CA GLN A 250 -22.06 19.20 1.51
C GLN A 250 -23.08 18.21 0.96
N ALA A 251 -23.22 18.10 -0.36
CA ALA A 251 -24.09 17.13 -1.00
C ALA A 251 -23.59 15.71 -0.75
N VAL A 252 -22.29 15.48 -0.85
CA VAL A 252 -21.66 14.18 -0.54
C VAL A 252 -21.92 13.79 0.92
N VAL A 253 -21.74 14.71 1.88
CA VAL A 253 -22.00 14.45 3.30
C VAL A 253 -23.46 14.08 3.55
N ARG A 254 -24.41 14.82 2.96
CA ARG A 254 -25.86 14.54 3.14
C ARG A 254 -26.30 13.22 2.53
N ALA A 255 -25.66 12.79 1.45
CA ALA A 255 -26.05 11.59 0.71
C ALA A 255 -25.41 10.30 1.28
N ASN A 256 -24.33 10.43 2.04
CA ASN A 256 -23.67 9.28 2.65
C ASN A 256 -24.24 8.97 4.04
N PRO A 257 -24.35 7.69 4.44
CA PRO A 257 -24.77 7.32 5.79
C PRO A 257 -23.79 7.91 6.85
N ALA A 258 -24.31 8.34 8.00
CA ALA A 258 -23.50 8.94 9.06
C ALA A 258 -22.30 8.06 9.46
N GLN A 259 -22.48 6.75 9.56
CA GLN A 259 -21.41 5.79 9.88
C GLN A 259 -20.20 5.83 8.89
N HIS A 260 -20.42 6.28 7.64
CA HIS A 260 -19.35 6.43 6.64
C HIS A 260 -18.59 7.76 6.77
N LEU A 261 -19.01 8.63 7.66
CA LEU A 261 -18.42 9.94 7.89
C LEU A 261 -17.61 10.01 9.20
N HIS A 262 -17.52 8.90 9.95
CA HIS A 262 -16.73 8.81 11.18
C HIS A 262 -15.41 8.09 10.93
N LEU A 263 -14.33 8.65 11.46
CA LEU A 263 -12.99 8.04 11.42
C LEU A 263 -12.88 6.88 12.41
N ILE A 264 -13.41 7.06 13.62
CA ILE A 264 -13.30 6.06 14.68
C ILE A 264 -14.57 5.23 14.71
N LEU A 265 -14.41 3.95 14.45
CA LEU A 265 -15.51 2.99 14.43
C LEU A 265 -15.51 2.12 15.70
N PRO A 266 -16.67 1.56 16.11
CA PRO A 266 -16.77 0.74 17.30
C PRO A 266 -15.90 -0.52 17.21
N ALA A 267 -15.59 -1.15 18.36
CA ALA A 267 -14.79 -2.38 18.43
C ALA A 267 -15.42 -3.57 17.68
N SER A 268 -16.71 -3.52 17.43
CA SER A 268 -17.46 -4.56 16.67
C SER A 268 -17.40 -4.35 15.16
N ASP A 269 -16.79 -3.27 14.67
CA ASP A 269 -16.69 -3.03 13.24
C ASP A 269 -15.81 -4.10 12.58
N PRO A 270 -16.28 -4.75 11.49
CA PRO A 270 -15.56 -5.85 10.87
C PRO A 270 -14.33 -5.42 10.07
N TYR A 271 -14.15 -4.11 9.77
CA TYR A 271 -13.11 -3.63 8.87
C TYR A 271 -12.08 -2.73 9.56
N MET A 272 -12.53 -1.85 10.47
CA MET A 272 -11.66 -0.85 11.11
C MET A 272 -12.08 -0.62 12.58
N PRO A 273 -12.06 -1.68 13.44
CA PRO A 273 -12.35 -1.51 14.85
C PRO A 273 -11.34 -0.54 15.48
N TRP A 274 -11.76 0.28 16.46
CA TRP A 274 -10.83 1.19 17.13
C TRP A 274 -9.66 0.45 17.82
N THR A 275 -9.85 -0.80 18.23
CA THR A 275 -8.80 -1.65 18.80
C THR A 275 -7.70 -1.93 17.77
N GLY A 276 -8.08 -2.34 16.57
CA GLY A 276 -7.18 -2.53 15.46
C GLY A 276 -6.50 -1.23 15.03
N LEU A 277 -7.23 -0.11 15.04
CA LEU A 277 -6.65 1.22 14.78
C LEU A 277 -5.59 1.60 15.80
N ALA A 278 -5.84 1.36 17.09
CA ALA A 278 -4.93 1.73 18.16
C ALA A 278 -3.68 0.85 18.23
N PHE A 279 -3.82 -0.46 18.03
CA PHE A 279 -2.76 -1.44 18.27
C PHE A 279 -2.20 -2.08 17.00
N GLY A 280 -2.97 -2.20 15.93
CA GLY A 280 -2.57 -2.84 14.69
C GLY A 280 -2.07 -1.86 13.63
N ALA A 281 -2.83 -0.81 13.32
CA ALA A 281 -2.46 0.14 12.28
C ALA A 281 -1.09 0.81 12.51
N PRO A 282 -0.68 1.19 13.74
CA PRO A 282 0.67 1.70 14.00
C PRO A 282 1.77 0.68 13.72
N VAL A 283 1.51 -0.61 13.95
CA VAL A 283 2.47 -1.69 13.67
C VAL A 283 2.69 -1.83 12.16
N LEU A 284 1.61 -1.81 11.38
CA LEU A 284 1.69 -1.84 9.91
C LEU A 284 2.43 -0.60 9.37
N ALA A 285 2.10 0.58 9.90
CA ALA A 285 2.75 1.82 9.53
C ALA A 285 4.25 1.80 9.88
N LEU A 286 4.62 1.28 11.07
CA LEU A 286 6.01 1.11 11.49
C LEU A 286 6.78 0.19 10.53
N TYR A 287 6.21 -0.96 10.16
CA TYR A 287 6.82 -1.81 9.15
C TYR A 287 6.99 -1.08 7.83
N TYR A 288 5.92 -0.54 7.28
CA TYR A 288 5.91 0.03 5.93
C TYR A 288 6.83 1.25 5.79
N TRP A 289 6.77 2.19 6.75
CA TRP A 289 7.50 3.44 6.65
C TRP A 289 8.91 3.40 7.23
N CYS A 290 9.19 2.49 8.18
CA CYS A 290 10.45 2.47 8.92
C CYS A 290 11.35 1.26 8.60
N SER A 291 10.79 0.16 8.10
CA SER A 291 11.55 -1.09 7.87
C SER A 291 11.38 -1.69 6.47
N ASN A 292 10.41 -1.24 5.67
CA ASN A 292 10.30 -1.66 4.28
C ASN A 292 11.46 -1.07 3.44
N GLN A 293 12.24 -1.96 2.81
CA GLN A 293 13.42 -1.57 2.03
C GLN A 293 13.09 -0.56 0.92
N VAL A 294 11.99 -0.75 0.20
CA VAL A 294 11.59 0.13 -0.92
C VAL A 294 11.42 1.58 -0.45
N ILE A 295 10.84 1.78 0.74
CA ILE A 295 10.60 3.10 1.32
C ILE A 295 11.89 3.66 1.95
N VAL A 296 12.53 2.88 2.84
CA VAL A 296 13.70 3.32 3.61
C VAL A 296 14.88 3.66 2.71
N GLN A 297 15.09 2.92 1.63
CA GLN A 297 16.19 3.14 0.69
C GLN A 297 16.21 4.57 0.11
N ARG A 298 15.06 5.21 -0.07
CA ARG A 298 14.97 6.60 -0.55
C ARG A 298 15.50 7.59 0.47
N THR A 299 15.23 7.35 1.75
CA THR A 299 15.76 8.19 2.84
C THR A 299 17.24 7.94 3.08
N LEU A 300 17.74 6.69 2.89
CA LEU A 300 19.17 6.36 2.97
C LEU A 300 19.99 7.01 1.85
N ALA A 301 19.36 7.42 0.73
CA ALA A 301 20.00 8.16 -0.35
C ALA A 301 20.17 9.66 -0.07
N ALA A 302 19.74 10.15 1.10
CA ALA A 302 19.85 11.55 1.50
C ALA A 302 21.30 12.05 1.52
N ARG A 303 21.52 13.30 1.06
CA ARG A 303 22.83 13.97 1.13
C ARG A 303 23.22 14.38 2.56
N SER A 304 22.22 14.53 3.44
CA SER A 304 22.39 14.82 4.86
C SER A 304 21.27 14.22 5.69
N VAL A 305 21.50 14.03 6.99
CA VAL A 305 20.45 13.59 7.93
C VAL A 305 19.25 14.54 7.88
N THR A 306 19.51 15.85 7.86
CA THR A 306 18.48 16.90 7.80
C THR A 306 17.66 16.83 6.51
N ASP A 307 18.28 16.52 5.36
CA ASP A 307 17.54 16.31 4.11
C ASP A 307 16.63 15.08 4.19
N GLY A 308 17.12 13.98 4.75
CA GLY A 308 16.30 12.79 4.99
C GLY A 308 15.11 13.08 5.89
N GLN A 309 15.34 13.77 7.00
CA GLN A 309 14.29 14.18 7.95
C GLN A 309 13.23 15.08 7.29
N ARG A 310 13.65 16.16 6.61
CA ARG A 310 12.72 17.07 5.90
C ARG A 310 11.96 16.36 4.79
N GLY A 311 12.61 15.44 4.07
CA GLY A 311 11.95 14.62 3.05
C GLY A 311 10.85 13.72 3.63
N ALA A 312 11.09 13.06 4.77
CA ALA A 312 10.09 12.25 5.45
C ALA A 312 8.92 13.11 5.99
N LEU A 313 9.20 14.31 6.54
CA LEU A 313 8.16 15.24 6.97
C LEU A 313 7.32 15.76 5.80
N LEU A 314 7.95 16.09 4.66
CA LEU A 314 7.21 16.45 3.44
C LEU A 314 6.27 15.33 3.01
N ALA A 315 6.74 14.07 3.01
CA ALA A 315 5.90 12.93 2.71
C ALA A 315 4.70 12.83 3.68
N GLY A 316 4.92 13.09 4.98
CA GLY A 316 3.85 13.14 5.98
C GLY A 316 2.79 14.21 5.66
N VAL A 317 3.20 15.43 5.30
CA VAL A 317 2.27 16.50 4.89
C VAL A 317 1.47 16.09 3.64
N LEU A 318 2.16 15.57 2.62
CA LEU A 318 1.50 15.14 1.38
C LEU A 318 0.53 13.96 1.64
N LYS A 319 0.82 13.13 2.64
CA LYS A 319 -0.07 12.04 3.06
C LYS A 319 -1.40 12.56 3.62
N LEU A 320 -1.41 13.69 4.31
CA LEU A 320 -2.65 14.29 4.80
C LEU A 320 -3.58 14.73 3.66
N SER A 321 -3.03 15.11 2.49
CA SER A 321 -3.85 15.51 1.34
C SER A 321 -4.64 14.36 0.72
N THR A 322 -4.32 13.08 1.02
CA THR A 322 -5.03 11.92 0.48
C THR A 322 -6.50 11.87 0.89
N LEU A 323 -6.87 12.48 2.02
CA LEU A 323 -8.26 12.66 2.42
C LEU A 323 -9.08 13.35 1.31
N ALA A 324 -8.59 14.49 0.84
CA ALA A 324 -9.26 15.27 -0.19
C ALA A 324 -9.07 14.68 -1.60
N LEU A 325 -7.89 14.10 -1.88
CA LEU A 325 -7.51 13.69 -3.22
C LEU A 325 -7.96 12.27 -3.59
N ILE A 326 -8.18 11.40 -2.59
CA ILE A 326 -8.44 9.97 -2.80
C ILE A 326 -9.71 9.51 -2.09
N VAL A 327 -9.86 9.86 -0.80
CA VAL A 327 -10.99 9.39 0.01
C VAL A 327 -12.27 10.13 -0.36
N ALA A 328 -12.22 11.46 -0.49
CA ALA A 328 -13.41 12.25 -0.85
C ALA A 328 -14.00 11.86 -2.23
N PRO A 329 -13.20 11.60 -3.29
CA PRO A 329 -13.72 11.03 -4.52
C PRO A 329 -14.43 9.67 -4.35
N GLY A 330 -13.96 8.81 -3.46
CA GLY A 330 -14.62 7.54 -3.15
C GLY A 330 -16.02 7.74 -2.57
N LEU A 331 -16.16 8.67 -1.61
CA LEU A 331 -17.46 9.07 -1.05
C LEU A 331 -18.38 9.72 -2.10
N ALA A 332 -17.82 10.60 -2.97
CA ALA A 332 -18.58 11.19 -4.08
C ALA A 332 -19.03 10.12 -5.09
N GLY A 333 -18.21 9.08 -5.28
CA GLY A 333 -18.50 7.96 -6.14
C GLY A 333 -19.77 7.20 -5.74
N ARG A 334 -20.07 7.09 -4.43
CA ARG A 334 -21.34 6.49 -3.95
C ARG A 334 -22.56 7.26 -4.43
N VAL A 335 -22.46 8.57 -4.55
CA VAL A 335 -23.54 9.45 -5.02
C VAL A 335 -23.70 9.31 -6.53
N LEU A 336 -22.59 9.26 -7.26
CA LEU A 336 -22.57 9.27 -8.72
C LEU A 336 -22.81 7.87 -9.33
N PHE A 337 -22.31 6.82 -8.68
CA PHE A 337 -22.36 5.43 -9.14
C PHE A 337 -22.80 4.49 -8.01
N PRO A 338 -24.08 4.51 -7.58
CA PRO A 338 -24.54 3.81 -6.37
C PRO A 338 -24.52 2.27 -6.44
N HIS A 339 -24.36 1.71 -7.65
CA HIS A 339 -24.42 0.26 -7.86
C HIS A 339 -23.21 -0.21 -8.69
N LEU A 340 -22.13 -0.53 -8.02
CA LEU A 340 -20.96 -1.15 -8.63
C LEU A 340 -20.89 -2.64 -8.26
N HIS A 341 -20.43 -3.47 -9.19
CA HIS A 341 -20.16 -4.89 -8.93
C HIS A 341 -18.92 -5.09 -8.06
N ARG A 342 -17.95 -4.17 -8.18
CA ARG A 342 -16.70 -4.17 -7.42
C ARG A 342 -16.38 -2.75 -6.99
N ASP A 343 -16.06 -2.59 -5.71
CA ASP A 343 -15.75 -1.28 -5.14
C ASP A 343 -14.48 -0.66 -5.76
N ASP A 344 -13.52 -1.49 -6.14
CA ASP A 344 -12.28 -1.06 -6.80
C ASP A 344 -12.50 -0.42 -8.18
N ASP A 345 -13.63 -0.68 -8.85
CA ASP A 345 -13.93 -0.08 -10.16
C ASP A 345 -14.22 1.42 -10.08
N ILE A 346 -14.55 1.94 -8.88
CA ILE A 346 -15.00 3.33 -8.72
C ILE A 346 -13.97 4.34 -9.21
N TYR A 347 -12.66 4.15 -8.93
CA TYR A 347 -11.62 5.09 -9.32
C TYR A 347 -11.54 5.25 -10.85
N ILE A 348 -11.61 4.12 -11.56
CA ILE A 348 -11.59 4.09 -13.03
C ILE A 348 -12.90 4.65 -13.59
N ARG A 349 -14.04 4.30 -13.00
CA ARG A 349 -15.36 4.82 -13.40
C ARG A 349 -15.45 6.33 -13.25
N LEU A 350 -14.95 6.89 -12.15
CA LEU A 350 -14.86 8.34 -11.97
C LEU A 350 -13.99 8.98 -13.06
N ALA A 351 -12.81 8.41 -13.34
CA ALA A 351 -11.91 8.96 -14.34
C ALA A 351 -12.50 8.92 -15.75
N LEU A 352 -13.01 7.77 -16.18
CA LEU A 352 -13.56 7.61 -17.53
C LEU A 352 -14.93 8.29 -17.71
N GLY A 353 -15.72 8.42 -16.63
CA GLY A 353 -17.05 9.00 -16.69
C GLY A 353 -17.12 10.52 -16.53
N LEU A 354 -16.12 11.12 -15.84
CA LEU A 354 -16.17 12.54 -15.49
C LEU A 354 -15.12 13.39 -16.19
N LEU A 355 -13.94 12.84 -16.49
CA LEU A 355 -12.88 13.63 -17.10
C LEU A 355 -13.17 13.92 -18.58
N PRO A 356 -12.90 15.14 -19.04
CA PRO A 356 -12.98 15.46 -20.47
C PRO A 356 -11.86 14.79 -21.27
N ALA A 357 -12.06 14.68 -22.58
CA ALA A 357 -11.03 14.21 -23.51
C ALA A 357 -9.74 15.03 -23.36
N GLY A 358 -8.61 14.37 -23.52
CA GLY A 358 -7.27 14.91 -23.22
C GLY A 358 -6.87 14.71 -21.77
N LEU A 359 -7.73 14.99 -20.79
CA LEU A 359 -7.44 14.68 -19.38
C LEU A 359 -7.54 13.18 -19.07
N ILE A 360 -8.41 12.44 -19.75
CA ILE A 360 -8.43 10.97 -19.70
C ILE A 360 -7.08 10.42 -20.15
N GLY A 361 -6.54 10.92 -21.27
CA GLY A 361 -5.23 10.52 -21.77
C GLY A 361 -4.09 10.80 -20.76
N VAL A 362 -4.08 11.98 -20.14
CA VAL A 362 -3.09 12.32 -19.08
C VAL A 362 -3.23 11.40 -17.88
N PHE A 363 -4.45 11.14 -17.44
CA PHE A 363 -4.74 10.23 -16.32
C PHE A 363 -4.23 8.81 -16.61
N LEU A 364 -4.59 8.26 -17.76
CA LEU A 364 -4.16 6.91 -18.16
C LEU A 364 -2.65 6.82 -18.36
N ALA A 365 -2.04 7.83 -18.96
CA ALA A 365 -0.60 7.91 -19.15
C ALA A 365 0.14 7.88 -17.81
N ALA A 366 -0.28 8.73 -16.87
CA ALA A 366 0.27 8.76 -15.52
C ALA A 366 0.10 7.42 -14.79
N PHE A 367 -1.09 6.84 -14.88
CA PHE A 367 -1.45 5.59 -14.23
C PHE A 367 -0.65 4.40 -14.78
N LEU A 368 -0.62 4.22 -16.11
CA LEU A 368 0.14 3.16 -16.77
C LEU A 368 1.65 3.31 -16.53
N GLY A 369 2.16 4.55 -16.62
CA GLY A 369 3.58 4.82 -16.31
C GLY A 369 3.97 4.43 -14.89
N ALA A 370 3.12 4.75 -13.91
CA ALA A 370 3.34 4.38 -12.52
C ALA A 370 3.25 2.86 -12.29
N LEU A 371 2.31 2.17 -12.96
CA LEU A 371 2.23 0.70 -12.95
C LEU A 371 3.52 0.07 -13.46
N MET A 372 4.00 0.53 -14.62
CA MET A 372 5.22 0.00 -15.24
C MET A 372 6.45 0.22 -14.34
N ALA A 373 6.55 1.40 -13.73
CA ALA A 373 7.64 1.71 -12.81
C ALA A 373 7.58 0.85 -11.53
N ALA A 374 6.40 0.66 -10.96
CA ALA A 374 6.19 -0.18 -9.79
C ALA A 374 6.59 -1.64 -10.08
N LEU A 375 6.08 -2.22 -11.16
CA LEU A 375 6.40 -3.59 -11.57
C LEU A 375 7.89 -3.79 -11.86
N SER A 376 8.51 -2.84 -12.59
CA SER A 376 9.95 -2.88 -12.86
C SER A 376 10.78 -2.84 -11.59
N ALA A 377 10.45 -1.93 -10.67
CA ALA A 377 11.17 -1.82 -9.40
C ALA A 377 11.02 -3.08 -8.55
N THR A 378 9.83 -3.65 -8.49
CA THR A 378 9.51 -4.86 -7.72
C THR A 378 10.23 -6.08 -8.28
N TYR A 379 10.15 -6.33 -9.58
CA TYR A 379 10.84 -7.46 -10.22
C TYR A 379 12.36 -7.34 -10.11
N ASN A 380 12.92 -6.14 -10.29
CA ASN A 380 14.36 -5.92 -10.11
C ASN A 380 14.79 -6.15 -8.66
N SER A 381 13.99 -5.73 -7.68
CA SER A 381 14.27 -5.94 -6.26
C SER A 381 14.21 -7.43 -5.91
N ALA A 382 13.18 -8.14 -6.35
CA ALA A 382 13.05 -9.58 -6.14
C ALA A 382 14.24 -10.35 -6.77
N ALA A 383 14.61 -10.01 -8.00
CA ALA A 383 15.75 -10.60 -8.70
C ALA A 383 17.07 -10.33 -7.98
N THR A 384 17.26 -9.11 -7.46
CA THR A 384 18.47 -8.71 -6.74
C THR A 384 18.60 -9.49 -5.43
N VAL A 385 17.54 -9.53 -4.62
CA VAL A 385 17.52 -10.29 -3.37
C VAL A 385 17.78 -11.77 -3.63
N LEU A 386 17.12 -12.37 -4.62
CA LEU A 386 17.33 -13.77 -4.98
C LEU A 386 18.78 -14.02 -5.40
N SER A 387 19.34 -13.17 -6.26
CA SER A 387 20.69 -13.36 -6.79
C SER A 387 21.77 -13.14 -5.75
N ILE A 388 21.68 -12.08 -4.96
CA ILE A 388 22.74 -11.66 -4.03
C ILE A 388 22.61 -12.36 -2.69
N ASP A 389 21.38 -12.41 -2.12
CA ASP A 389 21.19 -12.92 -0.77
C ASP A 389 21.07 -14.44 -0.69
N PHE A 390 20.68 -15.11 -1.80
CA PHE A 390 20.55 -16.56 -1.83
C PHE A 390 21.58 -17.23 -2.74
N ILE A 391 21.60 -16.90 -4.04
CA ILE A 391 22.37 -17.67 -5.02
C ILE A 391 23.86 -17.42 -4.90
N ARG A 392 24.31 -16.16 -4.86
CA ARG A 392 25.73 -15.82 -4.73
C ARG A 392 26.30 -16.29 -3.39
N ARG A 393 25.49 -16.35 -2.35
CA ARG A 393 25.90 -16.89 -1.04
C ARG A 393 26.00 -18.41 -1.03
N ALA A 394 25.10 -19.12 -1.73
CA ALA A 394 25.17 -20.56 -1.86
C ALA A 394 26.31 -21.00 -2.80
N ARG A 395 26.67 -20.14 -3.76
CA ARG A 395 27.70 -20.40 -4.77
C ARG A 395 28.61 -19.17 -4.94
N PRO A 396 29.60 -18.94 -4.03
CA PRO A 396 30.47 -17.76 -4.06
C PRO A 396 31.35 -17.64 -5.30
N GLN A 397 31.57 -18.74 -6.00
CA GLN A 397 32.41 -18.82 -7.21
C GLN A 397 31.70 -18.35 -8.49
N LEU A 398 30.43 -17.94 -8.42
CA LEU A 398 29.71 -17.43 -9.60
C LEU A 398 30.31 -16.11 -10.06
N ASP A 399 30.54 -16.01 -11.37
CA ASP A 399 30.94 -14.77 -12.01
C ASP A 399 29.77 -13.76 -12.12
N GLU A 400 30.04 -12.52 -12.55
CA GLU A 400 29.01 -11.50 -12.70
C GLU A 400 27.98 -11.86 -13.77
N ARG A 401 28.38 -12.52 -14.87
CA ARG A 401 27.48 -12.93 -15.95
C ARG A 401 26.49 -14.00 -15.48
N GLN A 402 26.99 -14.96 -14.72
CA GLN A 402 26.17 -16.00 -14.09
C GLN A 402 25.20 -15.39 -13.07
N THR A 403 25.65 -14.45 -12.26
CA THR A 403 24.79 -13.73 -11.28
C THR A 403 23.67 -12.98 -12.01
N VAL A 404 23.96 -12.28 -13.10
CA VAL A 404 22.95 -11.60 -13.94
C VAL A 404 21.96 -12.60 -14.56
N ARG A 405 22.45 -13.76 -15.04
CA ARG A 405 21.57 -14.84 -15.57
C ARG A 405 20.58 -15.32 -14.52
N TRP A 406 21.04 -15.57 -13.30
CA TRP A 406 20.17 -15.93 -12.19
C TRP A 406 19.19 -14.82 -11.82
N GLY A 407 19.60 -13.56 -11.89
CA GLY A 407 18.70 -12.41 -11.73
C GLY A 407 17.55 -12.41 -12.75
N ARG A 408 17.86 -12.70 -14.03
CA ARG A 408 16.83 -12.82 -15.09
C ARG A 408 15.87 -13.98 -14.84
N ILE A 409 16.38 -15.13 -14.40
CA ILE A 409 15.53 -16.27 -13.98
C ILE A 409 14.63 -15.86 -12.83
N GLY A 410 15.19 -15.16 -11.81
CA GLY A 410 14.42 -14.64 -10.69
C GLY A 410 13.31 -13.68 -11.11
N THR A 411 13.58 -12.79 -12.06
CA THR A 411 12.55 -11.91 -12.65
C THR A 411 11.42 -12.72 -13.30
N ALA A 412 11.76 -13.72 -14.11
CA ALA A 412 10.78 -14.57 -14.77
C ALA A 412 9.93 -15.37 -13.78
N LEU A 413 10.55 -15.93 -12.73
CA LEU A 413 9.84 -16.65 -11.66
C LEU A 413 8.91 -15.71 -10.88
N ALA A 414 9.38 -14.52 -10.52
CA ALA A 414 8.57 -13.52 -9.84
C ALA A 414 7.37 -13.07 -10.68
N MET A 415 7.58 -12.88 -11.99
CA MET A 415 6.52 -12.56 -12.95
C MET A 415 5.45 -13.68 -13.00
N LEU A 416 5.87 -14.92 -13.18
CA LEU A 416 4.93 -16.06 -13.25
C LEU A 416 4.17 -16.24 -11.95
N ALA A 417 4.86 -16.15 -10.82
CA ALA A 417 4.24 -16.28 -9.50
C ALA A 417 3.25 -15.14 -9.21
N SER A 418 3.60 -13.90 -9.53
CA SER A 418 2.69 -12.77 -9.35
C SER A 418 1.47 -12.85 -10.27
N ALA A 419 1.64 -13.22 -11.55
CA ALA A 419 0.53 -13.40 -12.50
C ALA A 419 -0.44 -14.51 -12.04
N ALA A 420 0.11 -15.65 -11.59
CA ALA A 420 -0.69 -16.76 -11.05
C ALA A 420 -1.45 -16.40 -9.76
N TRP A 421 -0.94 -15.41 -9.01
CA TRP A 421 -1.55 -14.97 -7.76
C TRP A 421 -2.68 -13.96 -7.94
N VAL A 422 -2.70 -13.17 -9.01
CA VAL A 422 -3.72 -12.12 -9.25
C VAL A 422 -5.16 -12.58 -9.04
N PRO A 423 -5.61 -13.79 -9.49
CA PRO A 423 -6.97 -14.24 -9.26
C PRO A 423 -7.36 -14.39 -7.78
N GLN A 424 -6.38 -14.56 -6.87
CA GLN A 424 -6.64 -14.64 -5.44
C GLN A 424 -7.02 -13.28 -4.86
N ILE A 425 -6.44 -12.20 -5.38
CA ILE A 425 -6.77 -10.82 -4.96
C ILE A 425 -8.25 -10.53 -5.22
N ALA A 426 -8.78 -11.04 -6.33
CA ALA A 426 -10.18 -10.86 -6.71
C ALA A 426 -11.20 -11.49 -5.72
N ARG A 427 -10.74 -12.31 -4.77
CA ARG A 427 -11.61 -12.92 -3.72
C ARG A 427 -11.78 -12.00 -2.50
N PHE A 428 -10.94 -10.99 -2.35
CA PHE A 428 -11.07 -10.00 -1.28
C PHE A 428 -12.10 -8.93 -1.65
N PRO A 429 -12.76 -8.31 -0.68
CA PRO A 429 -13.75 -7.25 -0.92
C PRO A 429 -13.15 -6.07 -1.67
N SER A 430 -11.90 -5.67 -1.33
CA SER A 430 -11.15 -4.65 -2.04
C SER A 430 -9.65 -4.98 -2.09
N LEU A 431 -8.95 -4.38 -3.07
CA LEU A 431 -7.50 -4.48 -3.18
C LEU A 431 -6.79 -3.94 -1.92
N TRP A 432 -7.33 -2.87 -1.33
CA TRP A 432 -6.73 -2.27 -0.13
C TRP A 432 -6.83 -3.19 1.08
N GLN A 433 -7.98 -3.84 1.28
CA GLN A 433 -8.13 -4.84 2.35
C GLN A 433 -7.17 -6.00 2.16
N TYR A 434 -7.01 -6.49 0.92
CA TYR A 434 -6.00 -7.51 0.61
C TYR A 434 -4.59 -7.06 1.02
N PHE A 435 -4.17 -5.83 0.65
CA PHE A 435 -2.85 -5.31 1.01
C PHE A 435 -2.66 -5.26 2.52
N GLN A 436 -3.64 -4.74 3.24
CA GLN A 436 -3.56 -4.60 4.68
C GLN A 436 -3.61 -5.94 5.41
N ALA A 437 -4.41 -6.88 4.93
CA ALA A 437 -4.44 -8.23 5.49
C ALA A 437 -3.09 -8.93 5.34
N VAL A 438 -2.52 -8.98 4.12
CA VAL A 438 -1.20 -9.60 3.91
C VAL A 438 -0.12 -8.97 4.80
N LEU A 439 -0.11 -7.64 4.93
CA LEU A 439 0.81 -6.95 5.82
C LEU A 439 0.56 -7.32 7.30
N ALA A 440 -0.69 -7.36 7.73
CA ALA A 440 -1.08 -7.63 9.12
C ALA A 440 -0.65 -9.03 9.60
N TYR A 441 -0.73 -10.03 8.73
CA TYR A 441 -0.35 -11.39 9.07
C TYR A 441 1.17 -11.65 9.00
N LEU A 442 1.90 -10.96 8.12
CA LEU A 442 3.30 -11.31 7.83
C LEU A 442 4.34 -10.37 8.43
N THR A 443 4.00 -9.08 8.64
CA THR A 443 5.02 -8.06 8.92
C THR A 443 5.23 -7.67 10.38
N PRO A 444 4.30 -7.90 11.32
CA PRO A 444 4.47 -7.50 12.72
C PRO A 444 5.75 -8.03 13.40
N PRO A 445 6.20 -9.29 13.15
CA PRO A 445 7.45 -9.78 13.72
C PRO A 445 8.68 -8.98 13.26
N VAL A 446 8.68 -8.50 12.01
CA VAL A 446 9.75 -7.63 11.48
C VAL A 446 9.76 -6.30 12.21
N ALA A 447 8.59 -5.68 12.36
CA ALA A 447 8.45 -4.42 13.08
C ALA A 447 8.94 -4.54 14.53
N ALA A 448 8.60 -5.65 15.21
CA ALA A 448 9.03 -5.93 16.58
C ALA A 448 10.55 -6.08 16.69
N VAL A 449 11.16 -6.88 15.82
CA VAL A 449 12.61 -7.13 15.84
C VAL A 449 13.39 -5.88 15.38
N PHE A 450 12.88 -5.13 14.41
CA PHE A 450 13.47 -3.88 13.95
C PHE A 450 13.48 -2.83 15.08
N LEU A 451 12.34 -2.60 15.70
CA LEU A 451 12.21 -1.63 16.79
C LEU A 451 13.00 -2.05 18.02
N GLY A 452 12.90 -3.32 18.42
CA GLY A 452 13.65 -3.90 19.55
C GLY A 452 15.16 -3.77 19.32
N GLY A 453 15.64 -3.98 18.09
CA GLY A 453 17.04 -3.80 17.73
C GLY A 453 17.55 -2.36 17.83
N LEU A 454 16.70 -1.38 17.49
CA LEU A 454 17.04 0.03 17.59
C LEU A 454 17.01 0.56 19.02
N LEU A 455 16.03 0.15 19.82
CA LEU A 455 15.73 0.76 21.11
C LEU A 455 16.33 0.00 22.30
N TRP A 456 16.51 -1.31 22.17
CA TRP A 456 16.93 -2.14 23.30
C TRP A 456 18.28 -2.85 23.04
N ARG A 457 19.30 -2.45 23.79
CA ARG A 457 20.67 -3.01 23.67
C ARG A 457 20.75 -4.51 24.05
N GLY A 458 19.87 -4.99 24.92
CA GLY A 458 19.82 -6.37 25.35
C GLY A 458 19.25 -7.37 24.32
N ALA A 459 18.61 -6.87 23.25
CA ALA A 459 18.11 -7.74 22.20
C ALA A 459 19.27 -8.48 21.50
N ASN A 460 19.18 -9.80 21.40
CA ASN A 460 20.22 -10.66 20.82
C ASN A 460 19.70 -11.49 19.62
N ALA A 461 20.62 -12.14 18.90
CA ALA A 461 20.31 -12.89 17.69
C ALA A 461 19.35 -14.08 17.92
N ARG A 462 19.45 -14.76 19.08
CA ARG A 462 18.54 -15.88 19.41
C ARG A 462 17.12 -15.37 19.60
N GLY A 463 16.96 -14.29 20.38
CA GLY A 463 15.66 -13.65 20.58
C GLY A 463 15.04 -13.12 19.28
N ALA A 464 15.85 -12.46 18.43
CA ALA A 464 15.39 -11.97 17.14
C ALA A 464 14.93 -13.09 16.21
N PHE A 465 15.68 -14.19 16.12
CA PHE A 465 15.30 -15.32 15.26
C PHE A 465 14.05 -16.02 15.79
N ALA A 466 13.93 -16.23 17.11
CA ALA A 466 12.73 -16.81 17.73
C ALA A 466 11.49 -15.93 17.51
N ALA A 467 11.62 -14.61 17.65
CA ALA A 467 10.53 -13.66 17.40
C ALA A 467 10.10 -13.63 15.92
N LEU A 468 11.05 -13.63 14.99
CA LEU A 468 10.76 -13.67 13.55
C LEU A 468 10.05 -14.97 13.17
N THR A 469 10.59 -16.12 13.57
CA THR A 469 10.01 -17.43 13.19
C THR A 469 8.70 -17.72 13.91
N GLY A 470 8.66 -17.56 15.24
CA GLY A 470 7.47 -17.80 16.04
C GLY A 470 6.33 -16.83 15.73
N GLY A 471 6.64 -15.53 15.60
CA GLY A 471 5.64 -14.52 15.22
C GLY A 471 5.07 -14.75 13.83
N THR A 472 5.91 -15.14 12.86
CA THR A 472 5.42 -15.47 11.51
C THR A 472 4.59 -16.74 11.51
N ALA A 473 5.00 -17.78 12.25
CA ALA A 473 4.20 -18.99 12.38
C ALA A 473 2.81 -18.70 12.98
N LEU A 474 2.76 -17.82 13.99
CA LEU A 474 1.49 -17.34 14.57
C LEU A 474 0.65 -16.60 13.53
N GLY A 475 1.25 -15.62 12.81
CA GLY A 475 0.56 -14.84 11.78
C GLY A 475 0.01 -15.73 10.66
N VAL A 476 0.83 -16.65 10.13
CA VAL A 476 0.40 -17.61 9.09
C VAL A 476 -0.69 -18.53 9.63
N GLY A 477 -0.58 -19.02 10.87
CA GLY A 477 -1.61 -19.85 11.51
C GLY A 477 -2.96 -19.13 11.61
N LEU A 478 -2.95 -17.86 12.04
CA LEU A 478 -4.15 -17.02 12.10
C LEU A 478 -4.72 -16.71 10.72
N PHE A 479 -3.86 -16.50 9.71
CA PHE A 479 -4.30 -16.34 8.33
C PHE A 479 -4.98 -17.59 7.76
N VAL A 480 -4.45 -18.78 8.07
CA VAL A 480 -5.11 -20.05 7.68
C VAL A 480 -6.47 -20.19 8.35
N LEU A 481 -6.58 -19.82 9.63
CA LEU A 481 -7.88 -19.83 10.34
C LEU A 481 -8.88 -18.86 9.69
N GLU A 482 -8.45 -17.70 9.20
CA GLU A 482 -9.30 -16.77 8.46
C GLU A 482 -9.78 -17.39 7.14
N LEU A 483 -8.88 -18.02 6.37
CA LEU A 483 -9.25 -18.70 5.13
C LEU A 483 -10.26 -19.84 5.34
N LEU A 484 -10.24 -20.45 6.52
CA LEU A 484 -11.21 -21.48 6.93
C LEU A 484 -12.52 -20.91 7.50
N GLY A 485 -12.68 -19.59 7.54
CA GLY A 485 -13.84 -18.91 8.12
C GLY A 485 -13.92 -19.03 9.66
N ARG A 486 -12.80 -19.29 10.34
CA ARG A 486 -12.69 -19.45 11.78
C ARG A 486 -11.82 -18.38 12.43
N ALA A 487 -11.69 -17.23 11.80
CA ALA A 487 -10.86 -16.14 12.33
C ALA A 487 -11.36 -15.69 13.72
N PRO A 488 -10.51 -15.75 14.76
CA PRO A 488 -10.91 -15.34 16.11
C PRO A 488 -10.88 -13.81 16.28
N LEU A 489 -10.16 -13.10 15.42
CA LEU A 489 -9.88 -11.67 15.53
C LEU A 489 -9.89 -11.03 14.14
N GLN A 490 -10.19 -9.73 14.10
CA GLN A 490 -10.04 -8.92 12.91
C GLN A 490 -8.54 -8.73 12.56
N PHE A 491 -8.20 -8.63 11.27
CA PHE A 491 -6.80 -8.66 10.82
C PHE A 491 -5.91 -7.57 11.43
N LEU A 492 -6.44 -6.37 11.74
CA LEU A 492 -5.66 -5.34 12.43
C LEU A 492 -5.37 -5.71 13.88
N ASP A 493 -6.33 -6.31 14.57
CA ASP A 493 -6.10 -6.82 15.94
C ASP A 493 -5.06 -7.94 15.93
N VAL A 494 -5.08 -8.81 14.92
CA VAL A 494 -4.04 -9.83 14.70
C VAL A 494 -2.66 -9.19 14.56
N ALA A 495 -2.54 -8.07 13.85
CA ALA A 495 -1.27 -7.37 13.72
C ALA A 495 -0.73 -6.90 15.08
N GLY A 496 -1.60 -6.33 15.92
CA GLY A 496 -1.25 -5.91 17.29
C GLY A 496 -0.83 -7.08 18.17
N VAL A 497 -1.62 -8.16 18.18
CA VAL A 497 -1.33 -9.37 18.96
C VAL A 497 -0.02 -10.02 18.51
N THR A 498 0.17 -10.20 17.21
CA THR A 498 1.38 -10.82 16.66
C THR A 498 2.63 -9.97 16.95
N PHE A 499 2.52 -8.65 16.91
CA PHE A 499 3.59 -7.73 17.29
C PHE A 499 3.93 -7.86 18.78
N ALA A 500 2.92 -7.86 19.66
CA ALA A 500 3.12 -8.00 21.10
C ALA A 500 3.77 -9.33 21.46
N VAL A 501 3.28 -10.45 20.89
CA VAL A 501 3.86 -11.79 21.08
C VAL A 501 5.30 -11.82 20.58
N SER A 502 5.59 -11.20 19.42
CA SER A 502 6.95 -11.14 18.87
C SER A 502 7.89 -10.31 19.76
N LEU A 503 7.45 -9.18 20.32
CA LEU A 503 8.23 -8.39 21.29
C LEU A 503 8.49 -9.16 22.59
N LEU A 504 7.48 -9.83 23.12
CA LEU A 504 7.62 -10.67 24.32
C LEU A 504 8.61 -11.81 24.06
N THR A 505 8.50 -12.49 22.93
CA THR A 505 9.42 -13.57 22.53
C THR A 505 10.84 -13.04 22.39
N LEU A 506 11.03 -11.88 21.71
CA LEU A 506 12.32 -11.21 21.62
C LEU A 506 12.89 -10.94 23.02
N GLY A 507 12.07 -10.40 23.92
CA GLY A 507 12.48 -10.07 25.29
C GLY A 507 12.88 -11.30 26.09
N LEU A 508 11.99 -12.25 26.23
CA LEU A 508 12.17 -13.45 27.07
C LEU A 508 13.37 -14.28 26.59
N VAL A 509 13.49 -14.54 25.30
CA VAL A 509 14.59 -15.33 24.75
C VAL A 509 15.92 -14.54 24.80
N SER A 510 15.90 -13.22 24.67
CA SER A 510 17.13 -12.43 24.81
C SER A 510 17.63 -12.38 26.26
N LEU A 511 16.73 -12.33 27.23
CA LEU A 511 17.09 -12.33 28.66
C LEU A 511 17.61 -13.70 29.13
N SER A 512 17.18 -14.79 28.51
CA SER A 512 17.63 -16.17 28.87
C SER A 512 18.98 -16.55 28.26
N ALA A 513 19.60 -15.70 27.45
CA ALA A 513 20.88 -15.95 26.78
C ALA A 513 21.93 -14.90 27.20
N PRO A 514 23.24 -15.27 27.25
CA PRO A 514 24.26 -14.28 27.55
C PRO A 514 24.25 -13.11 26.58
N PRO A 515 24.50 -11.87 27.05
CA PRO A 515 24.46 -10.69 26.20
C PRO A 515 25.51 -10.83 25.09
N GLN A 516 25.07 -10.83 23.83
CA GLN A 516 25.96 -10.65 22.71
C GLN A 516 26.27 -9.16 22.61
N LEU A 517 27.54 -8.80 22.79
CA LEU A 517 28.05 -7.45 22.55
C LEU A 517 28.03 -7.15 21.04
N SER A 518 26.86 -7.14 20.45
CA SER A 518 26.67 -6.62 19.09
C SER A 518 26.71 -5.11 19.16
N ALA A 519 27.35 -4.46 18.18
CA ALA A 519 27.45 -3.01 18.10
C ALA A 519 26.05 -2.38 18.15
N ALA A 520 25.58 -2.08 19.37
CA ALA A 520 24.37 -1.30 19.55
C ALA A 520 24.58 0.07 18.86
N PRO A 521 23.55 0.65 18.25
CA PRO A 521 23.64 1.98 17.68
C PRO A 521 24.22 2.92 18.74
N SER A 522 25.36 3.56 18.39
CA SER A 522 25.91 4.59 19.27
C SER A 522 24.87 5.70 19.44
N PRO A 523 24.60 6.19 20.65
CA PRO A 523 23.71 7.32 20.88
C PRO A 523 24.23 8.63 20.30
N ALA A 524 25.37 8.66 19.61
CA ALA A 524 25.86 9.79 18.82
C ALA A 524 25.00 10.07 17.56
N ALA A 525 23.69 9.83 17.63
CA ALA A 525 22.75 10.35 16.64
C ALA A 525 22.86 11.88 16.65
N GLN A 526 23.22 12.48 15.50
CA GLN A 526 23.26 13.93 15.34
C GLN A 526 21.96 14.52 15.89
N ARG A 527 22.09 15.53 16.78
CA ARG A 527 20.92 16.20 17.36
C ARG A 527 20.05 16.75 16.22
N THR A 528 18.79 16.36 16.21
CA THR A 528 17.80 16.88 15.24
C THR A 528 17.73 18.40 15.36
N PRO A 529 17.92 19.17 14.27
CA PRO A 529 17.83 20.63 14.30
C PRO A 529 16.48 21.10 14.82
N ARG A 530 16.44 22.20 15.58
CA ARG A 530 15.20 22.79 16.11
C ARG A 530 14.16 23.07 15.02
N SER A 531 14.59 23.54 13.86
CA SER A 531 13.69 23.77 12.71
C SER A 531 12.97 22.50 12.24
N VAL A 532 13.62 21.34 12.30
CA VAL A 532 13.02 20.04 11.94
C VAL A 532 12.07 19.57 13.04
N GLN A 533 12.39 19.80 14.32
CA GLN A 533 11.50 19.49 15.44
C GLN A 533 10.20 20.31 15.37
N ILE A 534 10.32 21.63 15.12
CA ILE A 534 9.17 22.53 14.94
C ILE A 534 8.31 22.07 13.75
N ALA A 535 8.93 21.74 12.62
CA ALA A 535 8.22 21.22 11.46
C ALA A 535 7.49 19.91 11.79
N GLY A 536 8.11 18.98 12.52
CA GLY A 536 7.46 17.74 12.98
C GLY A 536 6.25 18.02 13.89
N LEU A 537 6.37 18.94 14.85
CA LEU A 537 5.25 19.36 15.71
C LEU A 537 4.12 20.01 14.90
N ALA A 538 4.44 20.83 13.91
CA ALA A 538 3.43 21.43 13.03
C ALA A 538 2.67 20.37 12.23
N VAL A 539 3.36 19.33 11.72
CA VAL A 539 2.72 18.20 11.04
C VAL A 539 1.80 17.44 11.98
N LEU A 540 2.22 17.18 13.22
CA LEU A 540 1.37 16.52 14.22
C LEU A 540 0.15 17.36 14.58
N ALA A 541 0.30 18.68 14.76
CA ALA A 541 -0.81 19.59 15.04
C ALA A 541 -1.81 19.61 13.86
N LEU A 542 -1.32 19.66 12.62
CA LEU A 542 -2.18 19.56 11.44
C LEU A 542 -2.91 18.22 11.37
N THR A 543 -2.22 17.11 11.67
CA THR A 543 -2.84 15.78 11.73
C THR A 543 -3.95 15.74 12.78
N ALA A 544 -3.70 16.26 13.99
CA ALA A 544 -4.68 16.32 15.05
C ALA A 544 -5.91 17.16 14.66
N ALA A 545 -5.70 18.30 13.99
CA ALA A 545 -6.79 19.14 13.50
C ALA A 545 -7.66 18.42 12.46
N VAL A 546 -7.04 17.69 11.50
CA VAL A 546 -7.77 16.90 10.50
C VAL A 546 -8.55 15.76 11.18
N VAL A 547 -7.94 15.02 12.09
CA VAL A 547 -8.62 13.93 12.81
C VAL A 547 -9.78 14.47 13.64
N ALA A 548 -9.60 15.58 14.37
CA ALA A 548 -10.65 16.18 15.18
C ALA A 548 -11.86 16.68 14.35
N ALA A 549 -11.63 17.10 13.10
CA ALA A 549 -12.70 17.55 12.20
C ALA A 549 -13.64 16.42 11.75
N PHE A 550 -13.20 15.14 11.85
CA PHE A 550 -13.93 13.95 11.39
C PHE A 550 -14.05 12.86 12.47
N TRP A 551 -13.88 13.22 13.75
CA TRP A 551 -13.92 12.31 14.90
C TRP A 551 -15.25 11.58 15.03
#